data_748337f6205a4820b63a5eaaf307dba2
#
_entry.id   748337f6205a4820b63a5eaaf307dba2
#
_cell.length_a   1.000
_cell.length_b   1.000
_cell.length_c   1.000
_cell.angle_alpha   90.00
_cell.angle_beta   90.00
_cell.angle_gamma   90.00
#
_symmetry.space_group_name_H-M   'P 1'
#
loop_
_entity.id
_entity.type
_entity.pdbx_description
1 polymer ?
#
loop_
_entity_poly.entity_id
_entity_poly.type
_entity_poly.pdbx_seq_one_letter_code
_entity_poly.pdbx_strand_id
1 'polypeptide(L)'
;MNIQHSEPSCPTQSLVSPAVNHRPAVALTDLPVILTIAPQCGLEIWTQDCYALLFHIGGHPVTLSGAADSDNLHLTESNTILLAPNLRILLRVGEGQTKVICFYFRPTIHLCMGICPASGNKKECTKEDKSRQVSTLQRLPILDDWVTSVLNYLSDTPFSLEIFELKLRELFFIFRSKYCNAEIEKFLSSFHCRNIGFRAFVFRHHLECRTVEELAAKMQLSMSSFKRHFYQEFGRAPLTWMHEEKAKHIYTDLCNPKLSLQEIAEKYLFSSVSYLCAFCRKTLGNTPSKLRKELTEQSE
;
A
#
# COMPACT_ATOMS: atom_id res chain seq x y z
N MET A 1 -27.76 -10.69 40.38
CA MET A 1 -27.64 -9.75 39.23
C MET A 1 -26.20 -9.78 38.78
N ASN A 2 -25.89 -10.65 37.81
CA ASN A 2 -24.55 -10.79 37.23
C ASN A 2 -24.50 -9.94 35.96
N ILE A 3 -23.69 -8.90 36.00
CA ILE A 3 -23.39 -8.08 34.82
C ILE A 3 -22.16 -8.73 34.18
N GLN A 4 -22.39 -9.44 33.07
CA GLN A 4 -21.32 -9.91 32.20
C GLN A 4 -20.83 -8.72 31.37
N HIS A 5 -19.58 -8.32 31.59
CA HIS A 5 -18.85 -7.44 30.69
C HIS A 5 -18.44 -8.24 29.44
N SER A 6 -19.08 -7.94 28.33
CA SER A 6 -18.64 -8.39 27.01
C SER A 6 -17.46 -7.55 26.57
N GLU A 7 -16.30 -8.19 26.38
CA GLU A 7 -15.11 -7.59 25.76
C GLU A 7 -15.40 -7.22 24.29
N PRO A 8 -14.94 -6.04 23.82
CA PRO A 8 -15.05 -5.70 22.41
C PRO A 8 -14.03 -6.50 21.60
N SER A 9 -14.52 -7.34 20.72
CA SER A 9 -13.72 -8.14 19.80
C SER A 9 -13.02 -7.23 18.76
N CYS A 10 -11.70 -7.21 18.85
CA CYS A 10 -10.79 -6.75 17.78
C CYS A 10 -11.11 -7.53 16.49
N PRO A 11 -11.09 -6.92 15.27
CA PRO A 11 -11.30 -7.64 14.03
C PRO A 11 -10.06 -8.48 13.66
N THR A 12 -9.81 -9.55 14.41
CA THR A 12 -8.91 -10.61 14.02
C THR A 12 -9.67 -11.54 13.09
N GLN A 13 -9.46 -11.41 11.80
CA GLN A 13 -9.90 -12.42 10.84
C GLN A 13 -9.05 -13.68 11.03
N SER A 14 -9.53 -14.60 11.86
CA SER A 14 -9.00 -15.96 11.95
C SER A 14 -9.57 -16.77 10.80
N LEU A 15 -8.75 -16.99 9.76
CA LEU A 15 -9.05 -17.93 8.70
C LEU A 15 -8.46 -19.30 9.06
N VAL A 16 -9.30 -20.17 9.61
CA VAL A 16 -9.01 -21.60 9.78
C VAL A 16 -9.71 -22.34 8.67
N SER A 17 -8.95 -22.98 7.77
CA SER A 17 -9.45 -24.09 6.97
C SER A 17 -8.31 -24.98 6.46
N PRO A 18 -8.39 -26.32 6.66
CA PRO A 18 -7.44 -27.28 6.08
C PRO A 18 -7.96 -27.68 4.70
N ALA A 19 -7.76 -26.86 3.74
CA ALA A 19 -7.80 -27.14 2.31
C ALA A 19 -7.27 -25.92 1.60
N VAL A 20 -6.47 -26.11 0.60
CA VAL A 20 -5.97 -25.08 -0.30
C VAL A 20 -7.19 -24.38 -0.94
N ASN A 21 -7.80 -23.47 -0.24
CA ASN A 21 -8.83 -22.62 -0.79
C ASN A 21 -8.16 -21.36 -1.32
N HIS A 22 -8.01 -21.33 -2.64
CA HIS A 22 -7.69 -20.16 -3.43
C HIS A 22 -8.77 -19.07 -3.21
N ARG A 23 -8.65 -18.33 -2.13
CA ARG A 23 -9.22 -16.99 -2.05
C ARG A 23 -8.04 -16.03 -2.01
N PRO A 24 -7.92 -15.10 -2.95
CA PRO A 24 -7.04 -13.96 -2.77
C PRO A 24 -7.63 -13.14 -1.61
N ALA A 25 -7.22 -13.50 -0.40
CA ALA A 25 -7.63 -12.76 0.77
C ALA A 25 -6.61 -11.65 0.97
N VAL A 26 -6.95 -10.53 0.64
CA VAL A 26 -6.80 -9.23 1.30
C VAL A 26 -7.17 -8.21 0.24
N ALA A 27 -8.38 -7.69 0.30
CA ALA A 27 -8.70 -6.42 -0.31
C ALA A 27 -7.62 -5.45 0.19
N LEU A 28 -7.00 -4.71 -0.73
CA LEU A 28 -6.01 -3.67 -0.46
C LEU A 28 -6.61 -2.69 0.56
N THR A 29 -6.44 -3.02 1.83
CA THR A 29 -6.64 -2.05 2.89
C THR A 29 -5.35 -1.22 2.91
N ASP A 30 -5.47 0.08 2.83
CA ASP A 30 -4.31 0.99 2.99
C ASP A 30 -3.77 0.95 4.44
N LEU A 31 -4.16 -0.05 5.24
CA LEU A 31 -3.81 -0.25 6.64
C LEU A 31 -2.96 -1.53 6.82
N PRO A 32 -2.12 -1.59 7.86
CA PRO A 32 -1.37 -2.81 8.20
C PRO A 32 -2.31 -3.95 8.56
N VAL A 33 -1.94 -5.16 8.15
CA VAL A 33 -2.72 -6.38 8.39
C VAL A 33 -1.91 -7.34 9.24
N ILE A 34 -2.51 -7.82 10.34
CA ILE A 34 -1.93 -8.89 11.15
C ILE A 34 -2.41 -10.24 10.61
N LEU A 35 -1.47 -11.02 10.11
CA LEU A 35 -1.68 -12.36 9.59
C LEU A 35 -1.34 -13.38 10.68
N THR A 36 -2.30 -14.23 11.02
CA THR A 36 -2.08 -15.36 11.92
C THR A 36 -2.09 -16.65 11.09
N ILE A 37 -1.00 -17.41 11.13
CA ILE A 37 -0.82 -18.64 10.38
C ILE A 37 -0.80 -19.80 11.37
N ALA A 38 -1.73 -20.75 11.20
CA ALA A 38 -1.84 -21.92 12.04
C ALA A 38 -0.71 -22.93 11.78
N PRO A 39 -0.40 -23.83 12.74
CA PRO A 39 0.64 -24.86 12.57
C PRO A 39 0.41 -25.69 11.30
N GLN A 40 1.49 -26.00 10.61
CA GLN A 40 1.51 -26.80 9.37
C GLN A 40 0.64 -26.23 8.22
N CYS A 41 0.21 -24.96 8.34
CA CYS A 41 -0.58 -24.28 7.33
C CYS A 41 0.27 -23.34 6.46
N GLY A 42 -0.28 -23.02 5.31
CA GLY A 42 0.24 -21.98 4.39
C GLY A 42 -0.78 -20.89 4.15
N LEU A 43 -0.30 -19.66 4.03
CA LEU A 43 -1.10 -18.50 3.67
C LEU A 43 -0.51 -17.84 2.44
N GLU A 44 -1.30 -17.73 1.37
CA GLU A 44 -0.90 -17.01 0.17
C GLU A 44 -1.17 -15.52 0.33
N ILE A 45 -0.16 -14.70 0.04
CA ILE A 45 -0.26 -13.26 -0.06
C ILE A 45 0.01 -12.79 -1.49
N TRP A 46 -0.70 -11.77 -1.91
CA TRP A 46 -0.54 -11.18 -3.24
C TRP A 46 -0.33 -9.67 -3.12
N THR A 47 0.76 -9.17 -3.71
CA THR A 47 1.16 -7.76 -3.60
C THR A 47 0.53 -6.85 -4.67
N GLN A 48 -0.21 -7.38 -5.63
CA GLN A 48 -0.81 -6.58 -6.72
C GLN A 48 0.10 -5.41 -7.18
N ASP A 49 -0.39 -4.17 -7.17
CA ASP A 49 0.35 -2.96 -7.58
C ASP A 49 1.13 -2.29 -6.44
N CYS A 50 1.27 -2.95 -5.28
CA CYS A 50 1.91 -2.38 -4.09
C CYS A 50 3.11 -3.20 -3.63
N TYR A 51 3.95 -2.59 -2.84
CA TYR A 51 4.97 -3.27 -2.07
C TYR A 51 4.37 -3.82 -0.79
N ALA A 52 4.96 -4.87 -0.26
CA ALA A 52 4.62 -5.36 1.07
C ALA A 52 5.88 -5.49 1.93
N LEU A 53 5.83 -4.93 3.14
CA LEU A 53 6.84 -5.14 4.18
C LEU A 53 6.29 -6.13 5.20
N LEU A 54 7.05 -7.18 5.47
CA LEU A 54 6.72 -8.24 6.41
C LEU A 54 7.61 -8.17 7.63
N PHE A 55 6.99 -8.16 8.81
CA PHE A 55 7.69 -8.30 10.09
C PHE A 55 7.09 -9.49 10.87
N HIS A 56 7.95 -10.36 11.33
CA HIS A 56 7.58 -11.38 12.28
C HIS A 56 7.32 -10.75 13.66
N ILE A 57 6.19 -11.03 14.28
CA ILE A 57 5.78 -10.45 15.55
C ILE A 57 5.54 -11.46 16.65
N GLY A 58 5.77 -12.73 16.37
CA GLY A 58 5.76 -13.80 17.37
C GLY A 58 5.44 -15.17 16.79
N GLY A 59 5.91 -16.20 17.46
CA GLY A 59 5.73 -17.60 17.08
C GLY A 59 6.93 -18.18 16.34
N HIS A 60 6.70 -19.13 15.45
CA HIS A 60 7.75 -19.84 14.72
C HIS A 60 8.16 -19.11 13.43
N PRO A 61 9.40 -19.30 12.94
CA PRO A 61 9.85 -18.75 11.67
C PRO A 61 8.93 -19.12 10.51
N VAL A 62 8.80 -18.20 9.56
CA VAL A 62 7.97 -18.39 8.37
C VAL A 62 8.87 -18.61 7.17
N THR A 63 8.62 -19.68 6.42
CA THR A 63 9.30 -19.94 5.14
C THR A 63 8.50 -19.32 4.01
N LEU A 64 9.16 -18.56 3.15
CA LEU A 64 8.59 -17.95 1.94
C LEU A 64 8.89 -18.84 0.74
N SER A 65 7.89 -19.03 -0.13
CA SER A 65 8.03 -19.71 -1.42
C SER A 65 7.14 -19.08 -2.48
N GLY A 66 7.52 -19.21 -3.76
CA GLY A 66 6.69 -18.74 -4.88
C GLY A 66 7.28 -17.61 -5.72
N ALA A 67 8.36 -16.96 -5.29
CA ALA A 67 9.14 -16.08 -6.16
C ALA A 67 10.48 -16.72 -6.53
N ALA A 68 11.05 -16.33 -7.65
CA ALA A 68 12.30 -16.90 -8.16
C ALA A 68 13.48 -16.81 -7.18
N ASP A 69 13.44 -15.78 -6.28
CA ASP A 69 14.49 -15.52 -5.29
C ASP A 69 14.07 -15.91 -3.86
N SER A 70 12.93 -16.59 -3.68
CA SER A 70 12.35 -16.87 -2.35
C SER A 70 12.60 -18.29 -1.84
N ASP A 71 13.17 -19.17 -2.65
CA ASP A 71 13.41 -20.53 -2.23
C ASP A 71 14.38 -20.57 -1.04
N ASN A 72 13.86 -21.00 0.12
CA ASN A 72 14.53 -21.06 1.42
C ASN A 72 14.71 -19.73 2.15
N LEU A 73 13.93 -18.69 1.82
CA LEU A 73 13.95 -17.46 2.59
C LEU A 73 13.07 -17.61 3.85
N HIS A 74 13.63 -17.26 5.01
CA HIS A 74 12.92 -17.31 6.28
C HIS A 74 12.69 -15.91 6.84
N LEU A 75 11.44 -15.62 7.19
CA LEU A 75 11.09 -14.46 7.99
C LEU A 75 11.15 -14.85 9.48
N THR A 76 11.97 -14.14 10.21
CA THR A 76 12.25 -14.37 11.63
C THR A 76 12.17 -13.06 12.41
N GLU A 77 12.37 -13.10 13.70
CA GLU A 77 12.49 -11.90 14.54
C GLU A 77 13.74 -11.05 14.20
N SER A 78 14.76 -11.66 13.58
CA SER A 78 16.01 -10.98 13.25
C SER A 78 16.01 -10.25 11.91
N ASN A 79 14.95 -10.37 11.10
CA ASN A 79 14.89 -9.74 9.80
C ASN A 79 13.52 -9.17 9.45
N THR A 80 13.49 -8.33 8.45
CA THR A 80 12.28 -7.88 7.74
C THR A 80 12.43 -8.17 6.26
N ILE A 81 11.31 -8.43 5.60
CA ILE A 81 11.26 -8.79 4.18
C ILE A 81 10.43 -7.78 3.42
N LEU A 82 10.99 -7.29 2.32
CA LEU A 82 10.31 -6.45 1.35
C LEU A 82 9.97 -7.27 0.11
N LEU A 83 8.70 -7.27 -0.26
CA LEU A 83 8.16 -7.87 -1.48
C LEU A 83 7.88 -6.79 -2.52
N ALA A 84 8.31 -7.04 -3.75
CA ALA A 84 7.97 -6.19 -4.90
C ALA A 84 6.49 -6.33 -5.29
N PRO A 85 5.95 -5.42 -6.10
CA PRO A 85 4.60 -5.54 -6.66
C PRO A 85 4.43 -6.78 -7.55
N ASN A 86 3.17 -7.21 -7.66
CA ASN A 86 2.74 -8.29 -8.57
C ASN A 86 3.32 -9.67 -8.25
N LEU A 87 3.61 -9.92 -6.96
CA LEU A 87 4.07 -11.23 -6.49
C LEU A 87 2.95 -11.99 -5.80
N ARG A 88 2.99 -13.31 -5.97
CA ARG A 88 2.25 -14.28 -5.17
C ARG A 88 3.24 -15.08 -4.35
N ILE A 89 3.16 -14.94 -3.04
CA ILE A 89 4.07 -15.57 -2.09
C ILE A 89 3.28 -16.43 -1.14
N LEU A 90 3.71 -17.65 -0.97
CA LEU A 90 3.17 -18.57 0.01
C LEU A 90 4.04 -18.52 1.28
N LEU A 91 3.42 -18.10 2.38
CA LEU A 91 3.99 -18.12 3.72
C LEU A 91 3.67 -19.46 4.36
N ARG A 92 4.65 -20.24 4.74
CA ARG A 92 4.48 -21.54 5.42
C ARG A 92 5.10 -21.53 6.78
N VAL A 93 4.41 -22.17 7.73
CA VAL A 93 4.87 -22.36 9.11
C VAL A 93 4.97 -23.85 9.40
N GLY A 94 5.98 -24.24 10.18
CA GLY A 94 6.16 -25.61 10.65
C GLY A 94 5.20 -25.97 11.79
N GLU A 95 5.73 -26.44 12.91
CA GLU A 95 4.93 -27.03 13.98
C GLU A 95 4.16 -26.06 14.88
N GLY A 96 4.44 -24.77 14.83
CA GLY A 96 3.83 -23.79 15.73
C GLY A 96 3.01 -22.72 14.99
N GLN A 97 2.15 -22.05 15.74
CA GLN A 97 1.45 -20.85 15.26
C GLN A 97 2.42 -19.69 15.12
N THR A 98 2.17 -18.82 14.14
CA THR A 98 2.94 -17.59 13.97
C THR A 98 2.07 -16.39 13.68
N LYS A 99 2.59 -15.21 14.00
CA LYS A 99 1.99 -13.92 13.65
C LYS A 99 2.96 -13.07 12.85
N VAL A 100 2.48 -12.52 11.76
CA VAL A 100 3.21 -11.63 10.88
C VAL A 100 2.40 -10.36 10.69
N ILE A 101 3.00 -9.19 10.81
CA ILE A 101 2.38 -7.96 10.38
C ILE A 101 2.85 -7.62 8.96
N CYS A 102 1.90 -7.31 8.09
CA CYS A 102 2.13 -6.97 6.70
C CYS A 102 1.70 -5.54 6.44
N PHE A 103 2.60 -4.74 5.90
CA PHE A 103 2.38 -3.35 5.51
C PHE A 103 2.34 -3.27 4.01
N TYR A 104 1.16 -3.06 3.43
CA TYR A 104 1.01 -2.78 2.01
C TYR A 104 1.14 -1.28 1.77
N PHE A 105 1.97 -0.88 0.81
CA PHE A 105 2.15 0.52 0.50
C PHE A 105 2.58 0.74 -0.95
N ARG A 106 2.28 1.92 -1.45
CA ARG A 106 2.79 2.40 -2.73
C ARG A 106 3.90 3.42 -2.48
N PRO A 107 4.98 3.41 -3.26
CA PRO A 107 6.01 4.42 -3.11
C PRO A 107 5.43 5.80 -3.39
N THR A 108 5.46 6.65 -2.38
CA THR A 108 5.13 8.07 -2.52
C THR A 108 6.41 8.89 -2.46
N ILE A 109 6.35 10.13 -2.95
CA ILE A 109 7.51 11.04 -2.91
C ILE A 109 8.06 11.22 -1.50
N HIS A 110 7.17 11.20 -0.51
CA HIS A 110 7.54 11.42 0.89
C HIS A 110 8.33 10.24 1.49
N LEU A 111 8.10 9.02 1.00
CA LEU A 111 8.84 7.84 1.44
C LEU A 111 10.24 7.81 0.81
N CYS A 112 10.38 8.35 -0.38
CA CYS A 112 11.60 8.25 -1.18
C CYS A 112 12.54 9.46 -1.04
N MET A 113 12.12 10.57 -0.40
CA MET A 113 12.97 11.74 -0.20
C MET A 113 14.22 11.38 0.61
N GLY A 114 15.36 11.31 -0.07
CA GLY A 114 16.68 11.06 0.52
C GLY A 114 17.18 9.60 0.48
N ILE A 115 16.43 8.65 -0.08
CA ILE A 115 16.92 7.28 -0.35
C ILE A 115 17.50 7.20 -1.75
N CYS A 116 16.93 7.94 -2.71
CA CYS A 116 17.54 8.04 -4.02
C CYS A 116 18.66 9.08 -3.98
N PRO A 117 19.89 8.74 -4.38
CA PRO A 117 20.92 9.74 -4.56
C PRO A 117 20.40 10.78 -5.54
N ALA A 118 20.38 12.05 -5.09
CA ALA A 118 20.08 13.17 -5.95
C ALA A 118 21.00 13.07 -7.18
N SER A 119 20.40 12.75 -8.30
CA SER A 119 20.90 12.93 -9.67
C SER A 119 22.40 13.31 -9.78
N GLY A 120 23.24 12.40 -10.15
CA GLY A 120 24.60 12.76 -10.50
C GLY A 120 25.45 11.62 -11.07
N ASN A 121 25.39 10.45 -10.50
CA ASN A 121 26.12 9.31 -11.03
C ASN A 121 25.15 8.16 -11.31
N LYS A 122 24.79 8.03 -12.58
CA LYS A 122 24.17 6.81 -13.14
C LYS A 122 25.17 5.66 -13.02
N LYS A 123 25.31 5.06 -11.84
CA LYS A 123 25.68 3.66 -11.84
C LYS A 123 24.53 2.91 -12.47
N GLU A 124 24.75 2.42 -13.68
CA GLU A 124 23.82 1.48 -14.32
C GLU A 124 23.57 0.35 -13.34
N CYS A 125 22.36 0.28 -12.79
CA CYS A 125 21.89 -0.90 -12.07
C CYS A 125 22.11 -2.10 -12.99
N THR A 126 22.91 -3.05 -12.55
CA THR A 126 23.20 -4.27 -13.30
C THR A 126 21.90 -4.99 -13.60
N LYS A 127 21.86 -5.80 -14.66
CA LYS A 127 20.66 -6.56 -15.03
C LYS A 127 20.18 -7.48 -13.88
N GLU A 128 21.10 -7.91 -13.02
CA GLU A 128 20.82 -8.73 -11.84
C GLU A 128 20.07 -7.99 -10.73
N ASP A 129 20.33 -6.68 -10.52
CA ASP A 129 19.57 -5.87 -9.55
C ASP A 129 18.11 -5.63 -9.98
N LYS A 130 17.79 -5.78 -11.27
CA LYS A 130 16.45 -5.58 -11.80
C LYS A 130 15.52 -6.78 -11.60
N SER A 131 16.05 -7.93 -11.23
CA SER A 131 15.29 -9.17 -11.09
C SER A 131 14.88 -9.49 -9.66
N ARG A 132 15.44 -8.80 -8.65
CA ARG A 132 15.12 -9.10 -7.25
C ARG A 132 13.69 -8.71 -6.91
N GLN A 133 12.90 -9.74 -6.67
CA GLN A 133 11.50 -9.61 -6.30
C GLN A 133 11.30 -9.60 -4.78
N VAL A 134 12.24 -10.17 -4.04
CA VAL A 134 12.23 -10.29 -2.58
C VAL A 134 13.55 -9.81 -2.03
N SER A 135 13.51 -8.93 -1.03
CA SER A 135 14.69 -8.38 -0.37
C SER A 135 14.58 -8.51 1.14
N THR A 136 15.71 -8.75 1.80
CA THR A 136 15.80 -8.88 3.25
C THR A 136 16.67 -7.79 3.85
N LEU A 137 16.32 -7.35 5.05
CA LEU A 137 17.08 -6.42 5.86
C LEU A 137 17.17 -6.95 7.28
N GLN A 138 18.36 -6.85 7.89
CA GLN A 138 18.53 -7.20 9.30
C GLN A 138 17.68 -6.27 10.17
N ARG A 139 16.97 -6.83 11.14
CA ARG A 139 16.12 -6.09 12.05
C ARG A 139 16.94 -5.54 13.21
N LEU A 140 16.93 -4.23 13.39
CA LEU A 140 17.54 -3.55 14.51
C LEU A 140 16.50 -3.31 15.61
N PRO A 141 16.91 -3.18 16.91
CA PRO A 141 15.97 -2.97 18.02
C PRO A 141 15.01 -1.80 17.81
N ILE A 142 15.44 -0.74 17.17
CA ILE A 142 14.56 0.42 16.84
C ILE A 142 13.40 0.04 15.93
N LEU A 143 13.53 -1.00 15.09
CA LEU A 143 12.41 -1.50 14.30
C LEU A 143 11.43 -2.31 15.16
N ASP A 144 11.90 -2.95 16.23
CA ASP A 144 11.04 -3.63 17.20
C ASP A 144 10.17 -2.62 17.96
N ASP A 145 10.78 -1.51 18.40
CA ASP A 145 10.08 -0.40 19.02
C ASP A 145 9.04 0.21 18.06
N TRP A 146 9.42 0.38 16.80
CA TRP A 146 8.54 0.90 15.77
C TRP A 146 7.34 -0.04 15.52
N VAL A 147 7.58 -1.35 15.36
CA VAL A 147 6.50 -2.36 15.19
C VAL A 147 5.58 -2.38 16.41
N THR A 148 6.14 -2.37 17.62
CA THR A 148 5.39 -2.33 18.86
C THR A 148 4.50 -1.09 18.93
N SER A 149 5.03 0.08 18.56
CA SER A 149 4.26 1.31 18.48
C SER A 149 3.08 1.20 17.49
N VAL A 150 3.29 0.57 16.32
CA VAL A 150 2.20 0.35 15.36
C VAL A 150 1.14 -0.60 15.91
N LEU A 151 1.56 -1.69 16.58
CA LEU A 151 0.64 -2.64 17.20
C LEU A 151 -0.22 -1.98 18.28
N ASN A 152 0.36 -1.07 19.07
CA ASN A 152 -0.40 -0.28 20.07
C ASN A 152 -1.47 0.59 19.39
N TYR A 153 -1.13 1.29 18.30
CA TYR A 153 -2.12 2.06 17.54
C TYR A 153 -3.22 1.19 16.92
N LEU A 154 -2.89 -0.03 16.49
CA LEU A 154 -3.89 -0.97 15.95
C LEU A 154 -4.85 -1.50 17.02
N SER A 155 -4.41 -1.52 18.28
CA SER A 155 -5.24 -1.92 19.41
C SER A 155 -6.19 -0.81 19.86
N ASP A 156 -5.81 0.45 19.64
CA ASP A 156 -6.60 1.63 19.98
C ASP A 156 -7.44 2.05 18.77
N THR A 157 -8.73 1.81 18.82
CA THR A 157 -9.64 2.20 17.74
C THR A 157 -10.12 3.65 17.88
N PRO A 158 -10.24 4.45 16.78
CA PRO A 158 -10.02 4.05 15.38
C PRO A 158 -8.61 4.36 14.87
N PHE A 159 -7.92 3.38 14.31
CA PHE A 159 -6.65 3.58 13.61
C PHE A 159 -6.90 4.33 12.28
N SER A 160 -6.33 5.53 12.14
CA SER A 160 -6.53 6.36 10.95
C SER A 160 -5.45 6.12 9.90
N LEU A 161 -5.82 6.30 8.62
CA LEU A 161 -4.88 6.25 7.50
C LEU A 161 -3.74 7.27 7.66
N GLU A 162 -4.03 8.43 8.25
CA GLU A 162 -3.04 9.49 8.52
C GLU A 162 -1.94 9.03 9.46
N ILE A 163 -2.28 8.31 10.52
CA ILE A 163 -1.31 7.73 11.46
C ILE A 163 -0.43 6.71 10.71
N PHE A 164 -1.03 5.89 9.85
CA PHE A 164 -0.28 4.91 9.06
C PHE A 164 0.73 5.57 8.12
N GLU A 165 0.36 6.63 7.42
CA GLU A 165 1.29 7.40 6.58
C GLU A 165 2.44 8.00 7.39
N LEU A 166 2.17 8.55 8.58
CA LEU A 166 3.20 9.06 9.48
C LEU A 166 4.14 7.94 9.94
N LYS A 167 3.61 6.79 10.29
CA LYS A 167 4.40 5.62 10.69
C LYS A 167 5.26 5.09 9.55
N LEU A 168 4.77 5.07 8.32
CA LEU A 168 5.60 4.73 7.17
C LEU A 168 6.74 5.74 6.94
N ARG A 169 6.48 7.04 7.07
CA ARG A 169 7.52 8.08 6.97
C ARG A 169 8.59 7.90 8.03
N GLU A 170 8.20 7.61 9.27
CA GLU A 170 9.11 7.30 10.37
C GLU A 170 9.97 6.09 10.05
N LEU A 171 9.37 4.99 9.55
CA LEU A 171 10.09 3.79 9.16
C LEU A 171 11.17 4.07 8.12
N PHE A 172 10.82 4.80 7.06
CA PHE A 172 11.78 5.16 6.01
C PHE A 172 12.86 6.12 6.53
N PHE A 173 12.55 6.96 7.51
CA PHE A 173 13.56 7.77 8.20
C PHE A 173 14.52 6.89 9.03
N ILE A 174 14.01 5.88 9.75
CA ILE A 174 14.82 4.89 10.46
C ILE A 174 15.75 4.16 9.50
N PHE A 175 15.25 3.69 8.37
CA PHE A 175 16.08 3.04 7.36
C PHE A 175 17.26 3.90 6.94
N ARG A 176 17.04 5.18 6.66
CA ARG A 176 18.12 6.11 6.25
C ARG A 176 19.10 6.46 7.35
N SER A 177 18.64 6.52 8.60
CA SER A 177 19.45 6.99 9.72
C SER A 177 20.25 5.89 10.42
N LYS A 178 19.82 4.63 10.30
CA LYS A 178 20.34 3.51 11.09
C LYS A 178 21.08 2.44 10.28
N TYR A 179 20.89 2.41 8.97
CA TYR A 179 21.51 1.44 8.08
C TYR A 179 22.49 2.14 7.14
N CYS A 180 23.51 1.42 6.70
CA CYS A 180 24.44 1.99 5.72
C CYS A 180 23.77 2.07 4.32
N ASN A 181 24.26 3.00 3.49
CA ASN A 181 23.68 3.24 2.16
C ASN A 181 23.67 1.96 1.31
N ALA A 182 24.70 1.13 1.36
CA ALA A 182 24.78 -0.09 0.58
C ALA A 182 23.73 -1.13 0.99
N GLU A 183 23.43 -1.26 2.28
CA GLU A 183 22.39 -2.15 2.78
C GLU A 183 20.99 -1.69 2.31
N ILE A 184 20.74 -0.38 2.42
CA ILE A 184 19.45 0.19 1.99
C ILE A 184 19.30 0.15 0.48
N GLU A 185 20.32 0.44 -0.29
CA GLU A 185 20.30 0.31 -1.76
C GLU A 185 19.99 -1.13 -2.17
N LYS A 186 20.60 -2.12 -1.52
CA LYS A 186 20.33 -3.53 -1.76
C LYS A 186 18.93 -3.92 -1.34
N PHE A 187 18.47 -3.50 -0.16
CA PHE A 187 17.11 -3.80 0.34
C PHE A 187 16.02 -3.19 -0.51
N LEU A 188 16.22 -1.96 -0.96
CA LEU A 188 15.30 -1.23 -1.81
C LEU A 188 15.59 -1.41 -3.31
N SER A 189 16.41 -2.39 -3.71
CA SER A 189 16.76 -2.63 -5.12
C SER A 189 15.54 -2.94 -5.99
N SER A 190 14.54 -3.61 -5.43
CA SER A 190 13.25 -3.83 -6.09
C SER A 190 12.41 -2.53 -6.20
N PHE A 191 12.72 -1.52 -5.40
CA PHE A 191 12.19 -0.18 -5.57
C PHE A 191 12.75 0.41 -6.86
N HIS A 192 12.02 0.29 -7.94
CA HIS A 192 12.40 0.86 -9.22
C HIS A 192 12.32 2.37 -9.14
N CYS A 193 13.33 2.96 -8.46
CA CYS A 193 13.47 4.41 -8.30
C CYS A 193 13.68 5.19 -9.61
N ARG A 194 13.69 4.52 -10.76
CA ARG A 194 13.95 5.18 -12.05
C ARG A 194 12.97 6.29 -12.38
N ASN A 195 11.78 6.28 -11.79
CA ASN A 195 10.75 7.28 -12.04
C ASN A 195 9.96 7.67 -10.79
N ILE A 196 10.57 7.61 -9.60
CA ILE A 196 9.90 8.12 -8.37
C ILE A 196 9.45 9.56 -8.60
N GLY A 197 10.27 10.36 -9.27
CA GLY A 197 9.88 11.70 -9.69
C GLY A 197 8.60 11.71 -10.52
N PHE A 198 8.44 10.75 -11.46
CA PHE A 198 7.26 10.66 -12.31
C PHE A 198 6.02 10.25 -11.51
N ARG A 199 6.07 9.11 -10.80
CA ARG A 199 4.92 8.63 -9.99
C ARG A 199 4.51 9.65 -8.95
N ALA A 200 5.47 10.18 -8.21
CA ALA A 200 5.23 11.16 -7.18
C ALA A 200 4.67 12.46 -7.72
N PHE A 201 5.13 12.91 -8.87
CA PHE A 201 4.56 14.05 -9.55
C PHE A 201 3.12 13.79 -9.95
N VAL A 202 2.83 12.63 -10.55
CA VAL A 202 1.48 12.22 -10.92
C VAL A 202 0.56 12.20 -9.69
N PHE A 203 0.97 11.53 -8.59
CA PHE A 203 0.16 11.49 -7.36
C PHE A 203 -0.08 12.87 -6.74
N ARG A 204 0.88 13.79 -6.83
CA ARG A 204 0.73 15.15 -6.31
C ARG A 204 -0.26 15.98 -7.12
N HIS A 205 -0.23 15.84 -8.45
CA HIS A 205 -0.88 16.79 -9.35
C HIS A 205 -2.10 16.26 -10.09
N HIS A 206 -2.42 14.97 -10.02
CA HIS A 206 -3.51 14.37 -10.80
C HIS A 206 -4.89 14.95 -10.46
N LEU A 207 -5.13 15.36 -9.21
CA LEU A 207 -6.39 16.00 -8.81
C LEU A 207 -6.46 17.49 -9.20
N GLU A 208 -5.32 18.13 -9.41
CA GLU A 208 -5.21 19.52 -9.83
C GLU A 208 -5.39 19.68 -11.35
N CYS A 209 -5.38 18.58 -12.09
CA CYS A 209 -5.48 18.56 -13.55
C CYS A 209 -6.82 18.01 -13.99
N ARG A 210 -7.44 18.67 -14.97
CA ARG A 210 -8.68 18.20 -15.60
C ARG A 210 -8.42 17.13 -16.63
N THR A 211 -7.29 17.23 -17.32
CA THR A 211 -6.95 16.37 -18.45
C THR A 211 -5.56 15.76 -18.30
N VAL A 212 -5.32 14.69 -19.08
CA VAL A 212 -3.99 14.05 -19.16
C VAL A 212 -2.96 14.99 -19.78
N GLU A 213 -3.41 15.84 -20.72
CA GLU A 213 -2.60 16.85 -21.39
C GLU A 213 -2.06 17.88 -20.42
N GLU A 214 -2.90 18.37 -19.50
CA GLU A 214 -2.48 19.31 -18.45
C GLU A 214 -1.43 18.67 -17.53
N LEU A 215 -1.63 17.39 -17.15
CA LEU A 215 -0.68 16.69 -16.30
C LEU A 215 0.66 16.43 -17.00
N ALA A 216 0.62 16.09 -18.29
CA ALA A 216 1.82 15.92 -19.11
C ALA A 216 2.57 17.26 -19.30
N ALA A 217 1.83 18.35 -19.55
CA ALA A 217 2.39 19.69 -19.70
C ALA A 217 3.07 20.19 -18.40
N LYS A 218 2.45 19.95 -17.24
CA LYS A 218 3.07 20.24 -15.93
C LYS A 218 4.41 19.51 -15.74
N MET A 219 4.57 18.32 -16.32
CA MET A 219 5.83 17.57 -16.31
C MET A 219 6.80 17.96 -17.44
N GLN A 220 6.42 18.88 -18.29
CA GLN A 220 7.19 19.26 -19.48
C GLN A 220 7.50 18.07 -20.40
N LEU A 221 6.57 17.11 -20.49
CA LEU A 221 6.67 15.93 -21.34
C LEU A 221 5.70 16.03 -22.53
N SER A 222 6.12 15.51 -23.68
CA SER A 222 5.20 15.28 -24.79
C SER A 222 4.17 14.20 -24.40
N MET A 223 2.96 14.26 -24.96
CA MET A 223 1.92 13.27 -24.70
C MET A 223 2.36 11.84 -24.96
N SER A 224 3.13 11.60 -26.01
CA SER A 224 3.66 10.28 -26.34
C SER A 224 4.64 9.78 -25.28
N SER A 225 5.57 10.62 -24.83
CA SER A 225 6.51 10.30 -23.75
C SER A 225 5.79 10.09 -22.44
N PHE A 226 4.83 10.96 -22.09
CA PHE A 226 4.04 10.85 -20.87
C PHE A 226 3.25 9.54 -20.83
N LYS A 227 2.49 9.20 -21.88
CA LYS A 227 1.70 7.95 -21.95
C LYS A 227 2.59 6.71 -21.84
N ARG A 228 3.76 6.71 -22.51
CA ARG A 228 4.71 5.59 -22.43
C ARG A 228 5.25 5.42 -21.01
N HIS A 229 5.73 6.50 -20.36
CA HIS A 229 6.21 6.46 -18.98
C HIS A 229 5.09 6.08 -18.02
N PHE A 230 3.90 6.63 -18.23
CA PHE A 230 2.74 6.32 -17.40
C PHE A 230 2.39 4.84 -17.45
N TYR A 231 2.35 4.25 -18.64
CA TYR A 231 2.06 2.83 -18.79
C TYR A 231 3.15 1.95 -18.17
N GLN A 232 4.42 2.33 -18.30
CA GLN A 232 5.54 1.63 -17.66
C GLN A 232 5.45 1.66 -16.13
N GLU A 233 4.96 2.75 -15.55
CA GLU A 233 4.91 2.96 -14.10
C GLU A 233 3.62 2.47 -13.45
N PHE A 234 2.48 2.60 -14.14
CA PHE A 234 1.16 2.33 -13.58
C PHE A 234 0.48 1.11 -14.21
N GLY A 235 1.03 0.55 -15.28
CA GLY A 235 0.49 -0.62 -15.98
C GLY A 235 -0.82 -0.40 -16.72
N ARG A 236 -1.28 0.87 -16.82
CA ARG A 236 -2.59 1.23 -17.39
C ARG A 236 -2.58 2.62 -18.04
N ALA A 237 -3.64 2.94 -18.77
CA ALA A 237 -3.75 4.24 -19.44
C ALA A 237 -3.96 5.38 -18.42
N PRO A 238 -3.34 6.56 -18.63
CA PRO A 238 -3.40 7.70 -17.71
C PRO A 238 -4.83 8.14 -17.39
N LEU A 239 -5.70 8.28 -18.39
CA LEU A 239 -7.07 8.75 -18.19
C LEU A 239 -7.89 7.80 -17.32
N THR A 240 -7.77 6.50 -17.56
CA THR A 240 -8.45 5.47 -16.76
C THR A 240 -8.00 5.55 -15.32
N TRP A 241 -6.71 5.60 -15.09
CA TRP A 241 -6.14 5.71 -13.75
C TRP A 241 -6.57 7.01 -13.04
N MET A 242 -6.50 8.17 -13.71
CA MET A 242 -6.95 9.45 -13.14
C MET A 242 -8.43 9.42 -12.75
N HIS A 243 -9.28 8.79 -13.55
CA HIS A 243 -10.70 8.65 -13.23
C HIS A 243 -10.92 7.75 -12.02
N GLU A 244 -10.22 6.63 -11.94
CA GLU A 244 -10.32 5.71 -10.80
C GLU A 244 -9.86 6.37 -9.49
N GLU A 245 -8.71 7.07 -9.51
CA GLU A 245 -8.22 7.78 -8.33
C GLU A 245 -9.16 8.91 -7.92
N LYS A 246 -9.62 9.73 -8.88
CA LYS A 246 -10.61 10.77 -8.61
C LYS A 246 -11.90 10.20 -8.01
N ALA A 247 -12.37 9.06 -8.49
CA ALA A 247 -13.56 8.39 -7.98
C ALA A 247 -13.39 7.95 -6.51
N LYS A 248 -12.24 7.43 -6.13
CA LYS A 248 -11.93 7.06 -4.73
C LYS A 248 -12.01 8.26 -3.79
N HIS A 249 -11.39 9.36 -4.19
CA HIS A 249 -11.43 10.60 -3.40
C HIS A 249 -12.83 11.18 -3.28
N ILE A 250 -13.59 11.19 -4.38
CA ILE A 250 -15.01 11.63 -4.35
C ILE A 250 -15.84 10.73 -3.42
N TYR A 251 -15.63 9.41 -3.49
CA TYR A 251 -16.32 8.46 -2.62
C TYR A 251 -16.05 8.73 -1.14
N THR A 252 -14.78 9.01 -0.79
CA THR A 252 -14.39 9.40 0.57
C THR A 252 -15.06 10.70 1.01
N ASP A 253 -15.07 11.73 0.15
CA ASP A 253 -15.71 13.00 0.47
C ASP A 253 -17.24 12.89 0.58
N LEU A 254 -17.86 11.95 -0.13
CA LEU A 254 -19.31 11.67 0.01
C LEU A 254 -19.68 11.10 1.38
N CYS A 255 -18.74 10.45 2.09
CA CYS A 255 -18.94 10.01 3.47
C CYS A 255 -19.07 11.19 4.45
N ASN A 256 -18.59 12.37 4.09
CA ASN A 256 -18.69 13.56 4.92
C ASN A 256 -20.02 14.31 4.65
N PRO A 257 -20.99 14.27 5.59
CA PRO A 257 -22.30 14.93 5.37
C PRO A 257 -22.21 16.46 5.33
N LYS A 258 -21.11 17.04 5.82
CA LYS A 258 -20.91 18.50 5.85
C LYS A 258 -20.51 19.07 4.49
N LEU A 259 -20.00 18.24 3.57
CA LEU A 259 -19.62 18.67 2.23
C LEU A 259 -20.84 18.62 1.29
N SER A 260 -21.17 19.73 0.67
CA SER A 260 -22.19 19.81 -0.37
C SER A 260 -21.70 19.18 -1.69
N LEU A 261 -22.60 18.75 -2.55
CA LEU A 261 -22.25 18.26 -3.88
C LEU A 261 -21.62 19.36 -4.76
N GLN A 262 -21.96 20.62 -4.50
CA GLN A 262 -21.36 21.75 -5.19
C GLN A 262 -19.87 21.89 -4.81
N GLU A 263 -19.55 21.87 -3.52
CA GLU A 263 -18.16 21.92 -3.04
C GLU A 263 -17.34 20.75 -3.55
N ILE A 264 -17.90 19.54 -3.59
CA ILE A 264 -17.23 18.36 -4.17
C ILE A 264 -16.98 18.58 -5.68
N ALA A 265 -17.98 19.11 -6.43
CA ALA A 265 -17.80 19.38 -7.84
C ALA A 265 -16.67 20.40 -8.09
N GLU A 266 -16.62 21.48 -7.32
CA GLU A 266 -15.58 22.50 -7.39
C GLU A 266 -14.20 21.95 -7.01
N LYS A 267 -14.10 21.21 -5.89
CA LYS A 267 -12.87 20.59 -5.41
C LYS A 267 -12.21 19.69 -6.46
N TYR A 268 -13.01 18.93 -7.20
CA TYR A 268 -12.51 18.00 -8.22
C TYR A 268 -12.58 18.55 -9.65
N LEU A 269 -12.74 19.86 -9.79
CA LEU A 269 -12.70 20.61 -11.04
C LEU A 269 -13.78 20.20 -12.06
N PHE A 270 -14.95 19.76 -11.61
CA PHE A 270 -16.10 19.55 -12.47
C PHE A 270 -16.75 20.89 -12.82
N SER A 271 -17.21 21.01 -14.07
CA SER A 271 -17.89 22.22 -14.55
C SER A 271 -19.28 22.42 -13.94
N SER A 272 -19.88 21.37 -13.41
CA SER A 272 -21.19 21.40 -12.76
C SER A 272 -21.44 20.15 -11.90
N VAL A 273 -22.41 20.25 -10.97
CA VAL A 273 -22.90 19.10 -10.21
C VAL A 273 -23.50 18.03 -11.14
N SER A 274 -24.13 18.43 -12.25
CA SER A 274 -24.66 17.48 -13.24
C SER A 274 -23.55 16.62 -13.85
N TYR A 275 -22.38 17.23 -14.12
CA TYR A 275 -21.24 16.50 -14.66
C TYR A 275 -20.60 15.57 -13.60
N LEU A 276 -20.53 16.00 -12.34
CA LEU A 276 -20.18 15.13 -11.21
C LEU A 276 -21.13 13.92 -11.11
N CYS A 277 -22.43 14.14 -11.24
CA CYS A 277 -23.43 13.06 -11.22
C CYS A 277 -23.22 12.06 -12.36
N ALA A 278 -22.96 12.53 -13.57
CA ALA A 278 -22.68 11.68 -14.73
C ALA A 278 -21.38 10.87 -14.53
N PHE A 279 -20.33 11.51 -14.00
CA PHE A 279 -19.07 10.86 -13.65
C PHE A 279 -19.27 9.75 -12.62
N CYS A 280 -19.95 10.03 -11.50
CA CYS A 280 -20.20 9.05 -10.45
C CYS A 280 -21.03 7.85 -10.96
N ARG A 281 -22.05 8.08 -11.78
CA ARG A 281 -22.80 6.98 -12.40
C ARG A 281 -21.89 6.07 -13.23
N LYS A 282 -20.99 6.67 -14.00
CA LYS A 282 -20.09 5.93 -14.89
C LYS A 282 -19.01 5.17 -14.14
N THR A 283 -18.42 5.77 -13.07
CA THR A 283 -17.24 5.23 -12.41
C THR A 283 -17.56 4.50 -11.11
N LEU A 284 -18.60 4.92 -10.38
CA LEU A 284 -19.02 4.36 -9.08
C LEU A 284 -20.36 3.62 -9.15
N GLY A 285 -21.01 3.59 -10.31
CA GLY A 285 -22.27 2.86 -10.55
C GLY A 285 -23.54 3.57 -10.10
N ASN A 286 -23.46 4.62 -9.27
CA ASN A 286 -24.61 5.34 -8.72
C ASN A 286 -24.41 6.86 -8.73
N THR A 287 -25.49 7.61 -8.50
CA THR A 287 -25.39 9.06 -8.30
C THR A 287 -24.80 9.40 -6.94
N PRO A 288 -24.12 10.59 -6.78
CA PRO A 288 -23.56 11.02 -5.50
C PRO A 288 -24.55 10.97 -4.33
N SER A 289 -25.78 11.44 -4.56
CA SER A 289 -26.84 11.47 -3.52
C SER A 289 -27.22 10.05 -3.06
N LYS A 290 -27.29 9.09 -4.01
CA LYS A 290 -27.61 7.70 -3.69
C LYS A 290 -26.46 7.02 -2.97
N LEU A 291 -25.21 7.23 -3.42
CA LEU A 291 -24.00 6.73 -2.75
C LEU A 291 -23.92 7.27 -1.31
N ARG A 292 -24.18 8.55 -1.10
CA ARG A 292 -24.19 9.15 0.25
C ARG A 292 -25.22 8.50 1.16
N LYS A 293 -26.43 8.24 0.64
CA LYS A 293 -27.48 7.57 1.42
C LYS A 293 -27.08 6.15 1.81
N GLU A 294 -26.57 5.36 0.86
CA GLU A 294 -26.05 4.00 1.10
C GLU A 294 -24.94 3.98 2.16
N LEU A 295 -24.05 4.97 2.17
CA LEU A 295 -22.95 5.11 3.13
C LEU A 295 -23.44 5.48 4.54
N THR A 296 -24.49 6.30 4.64
CA THR A 296 -25.08 6.70 5.93
C THR A 296 -25.81 5.52 6.56
N GLU A 297 -26.55 4.74 5.75
CA GLU A 297 -27.28 3.54 6.20
C GLU A 297 -26.36 2.39 6.64
N GLN A 298 -25.09 2.35 6.19
CA GLN A 298 -24.10 1.36 6.61
C GLN A 298 -23.34 1.75 7.91
N SER A 299 -23.52 2.98 8.37
CA SER A 299 -22.84 3.54 9.54
C SER A 299 -23.71 3.57 10.80
N GLU A 300 -24.98 3.19 10.68
CA GLU A 300 -25.93 2.93 11.75
C GLU A 300 -26.02 1.42 12.05
#